data_0caf70c948ce27e8b357340f453be3a4
#
_entry.id   0caf70c948ce27e8b357340f453be3a4
#
_cell.length_a   1.000
_cell.length_b   1.000
_cell.length_c   1.000
_cell.angle_alpha   90.00
_cell.angle_beta   90.00
_cell.angle_gamma   90.00
#
_symmetry.space_group_name_H-M   'P 1'
#
loop_
_entity.id
_entity.type
_entity.pdbx_description
1 polymer ?
#
loop_
_entity_poly.entity_id
_entity_poly.type
_entity_poly.pdbx_seq_one_letter_code
_entity_poly.pdbx_strand_id
1 'polypeptide(L)'
;IISFILLGNWLEARAKLRATDAVFSLMDLKAKTGSIVNSDDSVSEVPVEEILIGTEILVKVGQTVPLDGIVVKGSASMDMSMMTGESNPVFVKENDLVMGGTIVLDSAIHIKSTKYHDDTVLANVINLVDEAQMGKAPIQKLVDRISAVFVPVVVICAILASFTWMFFSEGYGDYNSTELAIMVLVSTLVIACPCALGLATPTALMVGTGVGAQYGLLIKGIDALQNSYNTNTLVLDKTGTLTVGTPSITNIKSISSDENNILAIAASLESASTHPIAKAISQAHLENTEELISFDRIENIGGMGLVGYLDNQEYAIGNQPLMEEKDVFVSNHIEELVDVLSTSTVVFVSKGNELLGWIEMKDKLRGTTNLAISKAKELGLKVIMLTGDRAETALTISKEVGISRFEAEVKPDGKAEFVKKLQTEGASVAMIGDGINDAAALAVADVGIAMGAGSDIALE
;
A
#
# COMPACT_ATOMS: atom_id res chain seq x y z
N ILE A 1 18.79 -3.13 47.19
CA ILE A 1 19.33 -2.89 45.84
C ILE A 1 18.90 -4.03 44.90
N ILE A 2 19.24 -5.29 45.18
CA ILE A 2 18.93 -6.44 44.31
C ILE A 2 17.42 -6.51 44.00
N SER A 3 16.54 -6.32 45.01
CA SER A 3 15.11 -6.31 44.82
C SER A 3 14.61 -5.22 43.86
N PHE A 4 15.21 -4.04 43.89
CA PHE A 4 14.90 -2.93 42.98
C PHE A 4 15.36 -3.22 41.54
N ILE A 5 16.56 -3.83 41.40
CA ILE A 5 17.07 -4.25 40.10
C ILE A 5 16.14 -5.33 39.47
N LEU A 6 15.77 -6.33 40.27
CA LEU A 6 14.85 -7.38 39.83
C LEU A 6 13.46 -6.83 39.49
N LEU A 7 12.95 -5.88 40.27
CA LEU A 7 11.69 -5.19 39.98
C LEU A 7 11.80 -4.39 38.66
N GLY A 8 12.91 -3.67 38.46
CA GLY A 8 13.19 -2.95 37.22
C GLY A 8 13.21 -3.86 36.00
N ASN A 9 13.94 -4.97 36.06
CA ASN A 9 14.01 -5.98 35.02
C ASN A 9 12.65 -6.65 34.76
N TRP A 10 11.85 -6.90 35.80
CA TRP A 10 10.50 -7.44 35.64
C TRP A 10 9.56 -6.45 34.96
N LEU A 11 9.59 -5.16 35.36
CA LEU A 11 8.79 -4.12 34.71
C LEU A 11 9.19 -3.95 33.25
N GLU A 12 10.48 -4.01 32.94
CA GLU A 12 11.02 -3.98 31.58
C GLU A 12 10.50 -5.15 30.75
N ALA A 13 10.62 -6.39 31.25
CA ALA A 13 10.13 -7.56 30.56
C ALA A 13 8.61 -7.48 30.31
N ARG A 14 7.85 -6.98 31.30
CA ARG A 14 6.41 -6.79 31.17
C ARG A 14 6.03 -5.70 30.16
N ALA A 15 6.81 -4.62 30.07
CA ALA A 15 6.62 -3.56 29.06
C ALA A 15 6.88 -4.09 27.64
N LYS A 16 7.94 -4.88 27.45
CA LYS A 16 8.23 -5.56 26.17
C LYS A 16 7.08 -6.48 25.74
N LEU A 17 6.57 -7.32 26.64
CA LEU A 17 5.45 -8.22 26.32
C LEU A 17 4.19 -7.46 25.87
N ARG A 18 3.84 -6.35 26.53
CA ARG A 18 2.70 -5.53 26.12
C ARG A 18 2.89 -4.82 24.79
N ALA A 19 4.13 -4.46 24.45
CA ALA A 19 4.44 -3.83 23.18
C ALA A 19 4.29 -4.79 21.99
N THR A 20 4.41 -6.11 22.22
CA THR A 20 4.19 -7.14 21.19
C THR A 20 2.73 -7.56 21.00
N ASP A 21 1.82 -7.15 21.89
CA ASP A 21 0.39 -7.53 21.79
C ASP A 21 -0.24 -7.15 20.44
N ALA A 22 0.17 -6.04 19.85
CA ALA A 22 -0.30 -5.60 18.52
C ALA A 22 0.12 -6.56 17.40
N VAL A 23 1.31 -7.16 17.49
CA VAL A 23 1.79 -8.16 16.51
C VAL A 23 1.10 -9.49 16.74
N PHE A 24 0.91 -9.89 18.00
CA PHE A 24 0.15 -11.11 18.32
C PHE A 24 -1.29 -11.04 17.81
N SER A 25 -1.93 -9.86 17.83
CA SER A 25 -3.27 -9.71 17.27
C SER A 25 -3.33 -9.99 15.77
N LEU A 26 -2.27 -9.68 15.01
CA LEU A 26 -2.16 -10.06 13.59
C LEU A 26 -1.92 -11.58 13.43
N MET A 27 -1.13 -12.17 14.30
CA MET A 27 -0.90 -13.63 14.29
C MET A 27 -2.17 -14.43 14.66
N ASP A 28 -3.03 -13.88 15.51
CA ASP A 28 -4.31 -14.49 15.89
C ASP A 28 -5.33 -14.51 14.73
N LEU A 29 -5.13 -13.70 13.69
CA LEU A 29 -5.93 -13.75 12.46
C LEU A 29 -5.60 -14.97 11.59
N LYS A 30 -4.44 -15.59 11.79
CA LYS A 30 -4.02 -16.76 11.02
C LYS A 30 -4.88 -17.96 11.43
N ALA A 31 -5.67 -18.48 10.50
CA ALA A 31 -6.41 -19.71 10.73
C ALA A 31 -5.44 -20.87 10.98
N LYS A 32 -5.76 -21.72 11.96
CA LYS A 32 -4.94 -22.91 12.27
C LYS A 32 -5.32 -24.11 11.43
N THR A 33 -6.58 -24.19 11.02
CA THR A 33 -7.15 -25.30 10.24
C THR A 33 -7.97 -24.74 9.10
N GLY A 34 -8.13 -25.55 8.04
CA GLY A 34 -9.03 -25.26 6.93
C GLY A 34 -9.92 -26.46 6.60
N SER A 35 -11.14 -26.21 6.19
CA SER A 35 -12.10 -27.24 5.78
C SER A 35 -11.94 -27.54 4.29
N ILE A 36 -11.20 -28.58 3.93
CA ILE A 36 -11.00 -28.98 2.52
C ILE A 36 -12.18 -29.81 2.02
N VAL A 37 -12.53 -29.63 0.75
CA VAL A 37 -13.56 -30.42 0.05
C VAL A 37 -12.85 -31.53 -0.71
N ASN A 38 -13.18 -32.78 -0.35
CA ASN A 38 -12.62 -33.97 -1.00
C ASN A 38 -13.34 -34.27 -2.33
N SER A 39 -12.78 -35.16 -3.14
CA SER A 39 -13.35 -35.57 -4.43
C SER A 39 -14.71 -36.28 -4.30
N ASP A 40 -15.11 -36.69 -3.13
CA ASP A 40 -16.38 -37.32 -2.79
C ASP A 40 -17.40 -36.33 -2.18
N ASP A 41 -17.14 -35.03 -2.29
CA ASP A 41 -17.90 -33.93 -1.66
C ASP A 41 -17.90 -33.97 -0.11
N SER A 42 -17.13 -34.86 0.51
CA SER A 42 -16.96 -34.82 1.95
C SER A 42 -16.05 -33.66 2.38
N VAL A 43 -16.32 -33.08 3.55
CA VAL A 43 -15.51 -31.99 4.10
C VAL A 43 -14.68 -32.55 5.25
N SER A 44 -13.37 -32.37 5.16
CA SER A 44 -12.41 -32.72 6.21
C SER A 44 -11.64 -31.50 6.69
N GLU A 45 -11.45 -31.43 8.01
CA GLU A 45 -10.65 -30.35 8.61
C GLU A 45 -9.21 -30.79 8.71
N VAL A 46 -8.30 -29.97 8.14
CA VAL A 46 -6.86 -30.24 8.11
C VAL A 46 -6.08 -29.01 8.59
N PRO A 47 -4.86 -29.18 9.13
CA PRO A 47 -3.97 -28.07 9.42
C PRO A 47 -3.70 -27.25 8.14
N VAL A 48 -3.62 -25.91 8.25
CA VAL A 48 -3.42 -25.04 7.10
C VAL A 48 -2.09 -25.34 6.38
N GLU A 49 -1.08 -25.78 7.13
CA GLU A 49 0.25 -26.14 6.64
C GLU A 49 0.23 -27.35 5.67
N GLU A 50 -0.82 -28.19 5.74
CA GLU A 50 -0.99 -29.37 4.89
C GLU A 50 -1.80 -29.09 3.61
N ILE A 51 -2.37 -27.86 3.48
CA ILE A 51 -3.21 -27.51 2.34
C ILE A 51 -2.31 -27.15 1.15
N LEU A 52 -2.50 -27.85 0.05
CA LEU A 52 -1.74 -27.63 -1.19
C LEU A 52 -2.41 -26.57 -2.06
N ILE A 53 -1.62 -25.90 -2.91
CA ILE A 53 -2.13 -25.00 -3.94
C ILE A 53 -3.12 -25.75 -4.85
N GLY A 54 -4.25 -25.13 -5.15
CA GLY A 54 -5.29 -25.69 -6.00
C GLY A 54 -6.34 -26.50 -5.23
N THR A 55 -6.20 -26.68 -3.90
CA THR A 55 -7.17 -27.36 -3.06
C THR A 55 -8.43 -26.49 -2.89
N GLU A 56 -9.61 -27.10 -2.98
CA GLU A 56 -10.87 -26.45 -2.71
C GLU A 56 -11.16 -26.45 -1.20
N ILE A 57 -11.47 -25.27 -0.68
CA ILE A 57 -11.67 -25.01 0.74
C ILE A 57 -13.06 -24.41 0.93
N LEU A 58 -13.86 -24.98 1.81
CA LEU A 58 -15.13 -24.43 2.26
C LEU A 58 -14.92 -23.48 3.44
N VAL A 59 -15.29 -22.22 3.29
CA VAL A 59 -15.25 -21.22 4.37
C VAL A 59 -16.68 -20.87 4.76
N LYS A 60 -17.05 -21.15 6.00
CA LYS A 60 -18.38 -20.89 6.55
C LYS A 60 -18.49 -19.49 7.13
N VAL A 61 -19.72 -19.04 7.33
CA VAL A 61 -20.02 -17.75 8.01
C VAL A 61 -19.34 -17.68 9.38
N GLY A 62 -18.67 -16.57 9.65
CA GLY A 62 -17.90 -16.32 10.87
C GLY A 62 -16.53 -17.00 10.91
N GLN A 63 -16.15 -17.76 9.88
CA GLN A 63 -14.81 -18.35 9.80
C GLN A 63 -13.84 -17.42 9.10
N THR A 64 -12.58 -17.52 9.50
CA THR A 64 -11.45 -16.88 8.85
C THR A 64 -11.03 -17.68 7.63
N VAL A 65 -10.77 -17.00 6.51
CA VAL A 65 -10.20 -17.57 5.28
C VAL A 65 -8.79 -18.10 5.61
N PRO A 66 -8.49 -19.39 5.40
CA PRO A 66 -7.23 -19.97 5.83
C PRO A 66 -6.04 -19.59 4.93
N LEU A 67 -6.24 -19.45 3.63
CA LEU A 67 -5.22 -19.16 2.62
C LEU A 67 -5.75 -18.19 1.58
N ASP A 68 -4.83 -17.51 0.88
CA ASP A 68 -5.19 -16.72 -0.30
C ASP A 68 -5.75 -17.63 -1.40
N GLY A 69 -6.82 -17.20 -2.05
CA GLY A 69 -7.50 -18.02 -3.04
C GLY A 69 -8.42 -17.24 -3.95
N ILE A 70 -9.06 -17.96 -4.87
CA ILE A 70 -10.10 -17.46 -5.78
C ILE A 70 -11.41 -18.12 -5.40
N VAL A 71 -12.49 -17.35 -5.33
CA VAL A 71 -13.84 -17.88 -5.12
C VAL A 71 -14.24 -18.73 -6.32
N VAL A 72 -14.54 -20.02 -6.11
CA VAL A 72 -14.98 -20.94 -7.16
C VAL A 72 -16.48 -21.20 -7.12
N LYS A 73 -17.13 -20.97 -5.96
CA LYS A 73 -18.59 -21.14 -5.81
C LYS A 73 -19.11 -20.29 -4.65
N GLY A 74 -20.23 -19.61 -4.90
CA GLY A 74 -20.90 -18.76 -3.91
C GLY A 74 -20.49 -17.29 -4.00
N SER A 75 -21.06 -16.51 -3.10
CA SER A 75 -20.76 -15.10 -2.91
C SER A 75 -20.99 -14.71 -1.46
N ALA A 76 -20.20 -13.80 -0.93
CA ALA A 76 -20.28 -13.36 0.46
C ALA A 76 -19.78 -11.96 0.65
N SER A 77 -20.23 -11.30 1.72
CA SER A 77 -19.58 -10.10 2.27
C SER A 77 -18.43 -10.53 3.18
N MET A 78 -17.28 -9.90 3.00
CA MET A 78 -16.05 -10.21 3.72
C MET A 78 -15.64 -9.02 4.57
N ASP A 79 -15.26 -9.28 5.82
CA ASP A 79 -14.55 -8.30 6.65
C ASP A 79 -13.05 -8.39 6.34
N MET A 80 -12.54 -7.34 5.71
CA MET A 80 -11.13 -7.18 5.37
C MET A 80 -10.47 -6.06 6.20
N SER A 81 -11.17 -5.52 7.20
CA SER A 81 -10.74 -4.33 7.95
C SER A 81 -9.35 -4.45 8.57
N MET A 82 -8.99 -5.63 9.05
CA MET A 82 -7.67 -5.90 9.65
C MET A 82 -6.53 -5.94 8.61
N MET A 83 -6.85 -6.11 7.33
CA MET A 83 -5.85 -6.16 6.25
C MET A 83 -5.78 -4.83 5.49
N THR A 84 -6.95 -4.20 5.26
CA THR A 84 -7.06 -2.98 4.44
C THR A 84 -7.22 -1.71 5.27
N GLY A 85 -7.58 -1.83 6.55
CA GLY A 85 -7.95 -0.70 7.42
C GLY A 85 -9.34 -0.12 7.12
N GLU A 86 -10.08 -0.65 6.15
CA GLU A 86 -11.42 -0.20 5.78
C GLU A 86 -12.48 -1.01 6.52
N SER A 87 -13.38 -0.32 7.25
CA SER A 87 -14.42 -0.97 8.06
C SER A 87 -15.64 -1.45 7.25
N ASN A 88 -15.74 -1.07 5.98
CA ASN A 88 -16.86 -1.48 5.13
C ASN A 88 -16.61 -2.90 4.59
N PRO A 89 -17.58 -3.82 4.76
CA PRO A 89 -17.46 -5.15 4.16
C PRO A 89 -17.33 -5.09 2.65
N VAL A 90 -16.47 -5.94 2.10
CA VAL A 90 -16.26 -6.08 0.66
C VAL A 90 -17.06 -7.27 0.16
N PHE A 91 -17.92 -7.07 -0.83
CA PHE A 91 -18.67 -8.15 -1.46
C PHE A 91 -17.81 -8.89 -2.49
N VAL A 92 -17.71 -10.22 -2.36
CA VAL A 92 -16.97 -11.10 -3.26
C VAL A 92 -17.90 -12.12 -3.91
N LYS A 93 -17.61 -12.46 -5.14
CA LYS A 93 -18.36 -13.43 -5.99
C LYS A 93 -17.39 -14.37 -6.70
N GLU A 94 -17.93 -15.30 -7.48
CA GLU A 94 -17.12 -16.24 -8.27
C GLU A 94 -16.08 -15.52 -9.14
N ASN A 95 -14.85 -16.04 -9.15
CA ASN A 95 -13.62 -15.52 -9.75
C ASN A 95 -12.98 -14.30 -9.05
N ASP A 96 -13.53 -13.83 -7.94
CA ASP A 96 -12.87 -12.78 -7.16
C ASP A 96 -11.78 -13.38 -6.26
N LEU A 97 -10.71 -12.58 -6.03
CA LEU A 97 -9.62 -12.93 -5.13
C LEU A 97 -10.05 -12.70 -3.67
N VAL A 98 -9.69 -13.63 -2.81
CA VAL A 98 -9.84 -13.52 -1.36
C VAL A 98 -8.51 -13.76 -0.64
N MET A 99 -8.28 -13.02 0.42
CA MET A 99 -7.03 -13.07 1.20
C MET A 99 -7.20 -13.89 2.45
N GLY A 100 -6.20 -14.67 2.80
CA GLY A 100 -6.10 -15.35 4.10
C GLY A 100 -6.14 -14.34 5.25
N GLY A 101 -6.84 -14.71 6.35
CA GLY A 101 -7.02 -13.82 7.49
C GLY A 101 -8.28 -12.94 7.44
N THR A 102 -9.00 -12.88 6.33
CA THR A 102 -10.30 -12.18 6.20
C THR A 102 -11.45 -13.06 6.75
N ILE A 103 -12.55 -12.44 7.17
CA ILE A 103 -13.68 -13.14 7.81
C ILE A 103 -14.90 -13.10 6.91
N VAL A 104 -15.55 -14.26 6.72
CA VAL A 104 -16.81 -14.38 5.97
C VAL A 104 -17.99 -13.96 6.86
N LEU A 105 -18.84 -13.01 6.41
CA LEU A 105 -19.87 -12.40 7.26
C LEU A 105 -21.27 -12.98 7.07
N ASP A 106 -21.70 -13.31 5.85
CA ASP A 106 -23.12 -13.58 5.56
C ASP A 106 -23.39 -14.93 4.89
N SER A 107 -22.54 -15.42 3.99
CA SER A 107 -22.79 -16.65 3.22
C SER A 107 -21.51 -17.48 3.10
N ALA A 108 -21.63 -18.81 3.14
CA ALA A 108 -20.49 -19.69 2.94
C ALA A 108 -20.01 -19.65 1.49
N ILE A 109 -18.70 -19.67 1.29
CA ILE A 109 -18.05 -19.68 -0.02
C ILE A 109 -17.08 -20.85 -0.16
N HIS A 110 -16.88 -21.28 -1.37
CA HIS A 110 -15.82 -22.21 -1.72
C HIS A 110 -14.71 -21.44 -2.41
N ILE A 111 -13.49 -21.60 -1.93
CA ILE A 111 -12.31 -20.96 -2.51
C ILE A 111 -11.32 -22.02 -2.99
N LYS A 112 -10.60 -21.72 -4.03
CA LYS A 112 -9.47 -22.54 -4.49
C LYS A 112 -8.17 -21.85 -4.08
N SER A 113 -7.35 -22.52 -3.27
CA SER A 113 -6.08 -21.96 -2.78
C SER A 113 -5.13 -21.62 -3.93
N THR A 114 -4.50 -20.45 -3.87
CA THR A 114 -3.54 -19.97 -4.88
C THR A 114 -2.12 -19.85 -4.33
N LYS A 115 -1.95 -19.84 -3.00
CA LYS A 115 -0.65 -19.71 -2.33
C LYS A 115 -0.50 -20.72 -1.21
N TYR A 116 0.75 -21.00 -0.83
CA TYR A 116 1.07 -21.74 0.39
C TYR A 116 0.89 -20.87 1.64
N HIS A 117 0.81 -21.50 2.81
CA HIS A 117 0.55 -20.82 4.08
C HIS A 117 1.62 -19.79 4.47
N ASP A 118 2.89 -19.98 4.06
CA ASP A 118 3.98 -19.03 4.31
C ASP A 118 4.04 -17.89 3.29
N ASP A 119 3.39 -18.04 2.15
CA ASP A 119 3.41 -17.07 1.04
C ASP A 119 2.13 -16.23 0.97
N THR A 120 1.20 -16.38 1.95
CA THR A 120 -0.03 -15.59 1.98
C THR A 120 0.27 -14.11 2.25
N VAL A 121 -0.62 -13.22 1.80
CA VAL A 121 -0.52 -11.78 2.07
C VAL A 121 -0.38 -11.53 3.58
N LEU A 122 -1.16 -12.22 4.41
CA LEU A 122 -1.08 -12.10 5.86
C LEU A 122 0.29 -12.57 6.41
N ALA A 123 0.86 -13.67 5.89
CA ALA A 123 2.18 -14.14 6.28
C ALA A 123 3.26 -13.11 5.93
N ASN A 124 3.20 -12.53 4.75
CA ASN A 124 4.12 -11.47 4.32
C ASN A 124 4.00 -10.22 5.19
N VAL A 125 2.78 -9.79 5.54
CA VAL A 125 2.54 -8.68 6.49
C VAL A 125 3.20 -8.96 7.85
N ILE A 126 3.00 -10.16 8.40
CA ILE A 126 3.62 -10.56 9.68
C ILE A 126 5.16 -10.52 9.57
N ASN A 127 5.73 -11.07 8.50
CA ASN A 127 7.17 -11.07 8.27
C ASN A 127 7.74 -9.66 8.14
N LEU A 128 7.07 -8.76 7.40
CA LEU A 128 7.47 -7.36 7.28
C LEU A 128 7.47 -6.63 8.62
N VAL A 129 6.46 -6.89 9.46
CA VAL A 129 6.40 -6.28 10.81
C VAL A 129 7.53 -6.83 11.69
N ASP A 130 7.83 -8.12 11.60
CA ASP A 130 8.91 -8.76 12.37
C ASP A 130 10.29 -8.24 11.91
N GLU A 131 10.54 -8.15 10.61
CA GLU A 131 11.76 -7.53 10.05
C GLU A 131 11.92 -6.07 10.47
N ALA A 132 10.83 -5.29 10.44
CA ALA A 132 10.84 -3.92 10.92
C ALA A 132 11.26 -3.82 12.39
N GLN A 133 10.88 -4.79 13.23
CA GLN A 133 11.25 -4.83 14.64
C GLN A 133 12.71 -5.25 14.89
N MET A 134 13.31 -6.04 13.99
CA MET A 134 14.71 -6.48 14.11
C MET A 134 15.72 -5.38 13.75
N GLY A 135 15.32 -4.36 13.01
CA GLY A 135 16.18 -3.26 12.60
C GLY A 135 16.62 -2.38 13.77
N LYS A 136 17.84 -1.83 13.71
CA LYS A 136 18.33 -0.82 14.69
C LYS A 136 18.08 0.58 14.13
N ALA A 137 17.22 1.34 14.78
CA ALA A 137 16.99 2.75 14.44
C ALA A 137 18.29 3.57 14.48
N PRO A 138 18.43 4.59 13.63
CA PRO A 138 19.58 5.52 13.69
C PRO A 138 19.78 6.15 15.07
N ILE A 139 18.70 6.49 15.77
CA ILE A 139 18.75 7.00 17.14
C ILE A 139 19.34 5.97 18.11
N GLN A 140 19.08 4.68 17.91
CA GLN A 140 19.66 3.62 18.75
C GLN A 140 21.17 3.51 18.54
N LYS A 141 21.66 3.64 17.29
CA LYS A 141 23.10 3.70 16.99
C LYS A 141 23.77 4.89 17.69
N LEU A 142 23.08 6.04 17.80
CA LEU A 142 23.55 7.21 18.54
C LEU A 142 23.62 6.91 20.04
N VAL A 143 22.57 6.31 20.61
CA VAL A 143 22.52 5.90 22.02
C VAL A 143 23.64 4.93 22.35
N ASP A 144 23.86 3.91 21.50
CA ASP A 144 24.96 2.95 21.67
C ASP A 144 26.33 3.65 21.67
N ARG A 145 26.56 4.65 20.80
CA ARG A 145 27.79 5.42 20.72
C ARG A 145 28.02 6.29 21.99
N ILE A 146 26.96 6.95 22.47
CA ILE A 146 27.01 7.73 23.70
C ILE A 146 27.31 6.80 24.86
N SER A 147 26.65 5.68 24.97
CA SER A 147 26.84 4.69 26.03
C SER A 147 28.25 4.11 26.04
N ALA A 148 28.86 3.90 24.87
CA ALA A 148 30.23 3.41 24.75
C ALA A 148 31.30 4.35 25.37
N VAL A 149 30.98 5.64 25.44
CA VAL A 149 31.86 6.64 26.12
C VAL A 149 31.43 6.86 27.58
N PHE A 150 30.14 6.98 27.81
CA PHE A 150 29.54 7.28 29.10
C PHE A 150 29.85 6.20 30.16
N VAL A 151 29.69 4.92 29.83
CA VAL A 151 29.88 3.81 30.77
C VAL A 151 31.33 3.74 31.29
N PRO A 152 32.37 3.75 30.45
CA PRO A 152 33.76 3.80 30.96
C PRO A 152 34.05 5.00 31.83
N VAL A 153 33.54 6.18 31.48
CA VAL A 153 33.74 7.41 32.30
C VAL A 153 33.11 7.24 33.69
N VAL A 154 31.87 6.73 33.75
CA VAL A 154 31.19 6.48 35.02
C VAL A 154 31.93 5.44 35.86
N VAL A 155 32.44 4.36 35.24
CA VAL A 155 33.23 3.35 35.94
C VAL A 155 34.49 3.99 36.57
N ILE A 156 35.21 4.83 35.84
CA ILE A 156 36.37 5.54 36.34
C ILE A 156 35.98 6.47 37.52
N CYS A 157 34.90 7.24 37.34
CA CYS A 157 34.41 8.13 38.42
C CYS A 157 33.99 7.33 39.68
N ALA A 158 33.32 6.20 39.50
CA ALA A 158 32.89 5.32 40.60
C ALA A 158 34.10 4.76 41.36
N ILE A 159 35.15 4.32 40.64
CA ILE A 159 36.39 3.85 41.24
C ILE A 159 37.09 4.99 42.02
N LEU A 160 37.24 6.17 41.41
CA LEU A 160 37.86 7.32 42.07
C LEU A 160 37.07 7.74 43.31
N ALA A 161 35.76 7.80 43.24
CA ALA A 161 34.92 8.11 44.39
C ALA A 161 35.06 7.05 45.50
N SER A 162 35.10 5.78 45.14
CA SER A 162 35.32 4.67 46.08
C SER A 162 36.69 4.78 46.78
N PHE A 163 37.77 5.06 46.02
CA PHE A 163 39.08 5.28 46.58
C PHE A 163 39.11 6.51 47.52
N THR A 164 38.46 7.60 47.16
CA THR A 164 38.36 8.79 48.01
C THR A 164 37.73 8.46 49.37
N TRP A 165 36.60 7.73 49.36
CA TRP A 165 35.96 7.32 50.62
C TRP A 165 36.77 6.31 51.40
N MET A 166 37.50 5.43 50.74
CA MET A 166 38.36 4.45 51.41
C MET A 166 39.53 5.07 52.16
N PHE A 167 40.16 6.11 51.60
CA PHE A 167 41.38 6.69 52.15
C PHE A 167 41.16 7.97 52.96
N PHE A 168 40.09 8.74 52.65
CA PHE A 168 39.84 10.03 53.29
C PHE A 168 38.67 10.04 54.27
N SER A 169 37.93 8.93 54.40
CA SER A 169 36.85 8.82 55.34
C SER A 169 37.27 8.06 56.59
N GLU A 170 36.88 8.60 57.74
CA GLU A 170 37.03 7.91 59.04
C GLU A 170 35.88 6.93 59.33
N GLY A 171 34.98 6.73 58.35
CA GLY A 171 33.73 6.02 58.47
C GLY A 171 32.54 6.98 58.64
N TYR A 172 31.33 6.47 58.58
CA TYR A 172 30.10 7.24 58.80
C TYR A 172 29.04 6.38 59.48
N GLY A 173 28.63 6.78 60.68
CA GLY A 173 27.73 6.00 61.51
C GLY A 173 28.40 4.68 61.93
N ASP A 174 27.68 3.57 61.69
CA ASP A 174 28.15 2.22 62.03
C ASP A 174 28.98 1.55 60.91
N TYR A 175 29.27 2.28 59.78
CA TYR A 175 29.99 1.74 58.64
C TYR A 175 31.45 2.06 58.63
N ASN A 176 32.30 1.09 58.35
CA ASN A 176 33.74 1.27 58.16
C ASN A 176 34.03 1.92 56.79
N SER A 177 35.21 2.54 56.65
CA SER A 177 35.65 3.19 55.38
C SER A 177 35.59 2.26 54.18
N THR A 178 35.91 0.96 54.36
CA THR A 178 35.83 -0.06 53.29
C THR A 178 34.40 -0.35 52.88
N GLU A 179 33.49 -0.44 53.83
CA GLU A 179 32.05 -0.68 53.55
C GLU A 179 31.45 0.51 52.84
N LEU A 180 31.78 1.74 53.23
CA LEU A 180 31.37 2.96 52.54
C LEU A 180 31.93 3.03 51.12
N ALA A 181 33.19 2.70 50.92
CA ALA A 181 33.83 2.67 49.62
C ALA A 181 33.12 1.71 48.63
N ILE A 182 32.79 0.48 49.11
CA ILE A 182 32.06 -0.49 48.35
C ILE A 182 30.62 0.01 48.07
N MET A 183 29.94 0.59 49.05
CA MET A 183 28.59 1.12 48.90
C MET A 183 28.54 2.24 47.86
N VAL A 184 29.49 3.18 47.88
CA VAL A 184 29.62 4.27 46.93
C VAL A 184 29.88 3.72 45.52
N LEU A 185 30.82 2.75 45.39
CA LEU A 185 31.11 2.11 44.12
C LEU A 185 29.84 1.49 43.49
N VAL A 186 29.18 0.62 44.25
CA VAL A 186 28.00 -0.10 43.78
C VAL A 186 26.85 0.85 43.50
N SER A 187 26.60 1.83 44.36
CA SER A 187 25.53 2.81 44.19
C SER A 187 25.74 3.66 42.94
N THR A 188 26.96 4.13 42.70
CA THR A 188 27.31 4.94 41.52
C THR A 188 27.11 4.14 40.24
N LEU A 189 27.59 2.89 40.18
CA LEU A 189 27.43 2.02 38.99
C LEU A 189 25.97 1.67 38.73
N VAL A 190 25.20 1.40 39.77
CA VAL A 190 23.78 1.03 39.62
C VAL A 190 22.91 2.22 39.14
N ILE A 191 23.16 3.42 39.76
CA ILE A 191 22.37 4.61 39.43
C ILE A 191 22.70 5.13 38.03
N ALA A 192 23.96 5.05 37.62
CA ALA A 192 24.42 5.56 36.33
C ALA A 192 24.14 4.62 35.15
N CYS A 193 23.49 3.47 35.36
CA CYS A 193 23.12 2.59 34.28
C CYS A 193 22.11 3.28 33.32
N PRO A 194 22.42 3.46 32.02
CA PRO A 194 21.47 4.02 31.05
C PRO A 194 20.45 2.98 30.52
N CYS A 195 20.05 2.04 31.38
CA CYS A 195 19.21 0.88 30.99
C CYS A 195 17.89 1.30 30.35
N ALA A 196 17.24 2.34 30.89
CA ALA A 196 15.98 2.85 30.36
C ALA A 196 16.15 3.48 28.96
N LEU A 197 17.30 4.12 28.69
CA LEU A 197 17.58 4.75 27.40
C LEU A 197 17.70 3.71 26.27
N GLY A 198 18.34 2.58 26.55
CA GLY A 198 18.48 1.48 25.59
C GLY A 198 17.15 0.77 25.28
N LEU A 199 16.15 0.91 26.17
CA LEU A 199 14.85 0.27 26.02
C LEU A 199 13.78 1.18 25.42
N ALA A 200 13.83 2.47 25.69
CA ALA A 200 12.78 3.43 25.31
C ALA A 200 12.51 3.42 23.79
N THR A 201 13.58 3.48 22.99
CA THR A 201 13.47 3.53 21.52
C THR A 201 12.89 2.24 20.93
N PRO A 202 13.44 1.03 21.20
CA PRO A 202 12.85 -0.21 20.68
C PRO A 202 11.39 -0.39 21.07
N THR A 203 11.03 -0.07 22.31
CA THR A 203 9.64 -0.20 22.77
C THR A 203 8.70 0.77 22.03
N ALA A 204 9.10 2.04 21.88
CA ALA A 204 8.29 3.02 21.17
C ALA A 204 8.10 2.63 19.70
N LEU A 205 9.15 2.13 19.04
CA LEU A 205 9.10 1.69 17.65
C LEU A 205 8.23 0.44 17.49
N MET A 206 8.36 -0.53 18.37
CA MET A 206 7.55 -1.76 18.36
C MET A 206 6.06 -1.44 18.50
N VAL A 207 5.69 -0.55 19.42
CA VAL A 207 4.30 -0.09 19.56
C VAL A 207 3.85 0.68 18.33
N GLY A 208 4.71 1.59 17.83
CA GLY A 208 4.38 2.41 16.65
C GLY A 208 4.17 1.58 15.39
N THR A 209 5.05 0.61 15.12
CA THR A 209 4.90 -0.29 13.95
C THR A 209 3.68 -1.20 14.09
N GLY A 210 3.42 -1.73 15.30
CA GLY A 210 2.25 -2.57 15.55
C GLY A 210 0.93 -1.81 15.39
N VAL A 211 0.84 -0.59 15.93
CA VAL A 211 -0.33 0.28 15.73
C VAL A 211 -0.47 0.66 14.26
N GLY A 212 0.64 1.01 13.58
CA GLY A 212 0.62 1.28 12.14
C GLY A 212 0.02 0.13 11.34
N ALA A 213 0.45 -1.10 11.62
CA ALA A 213 -0.04 -2.30 10.93
C ALA A 213 -1.55 -2.51 11.12
N GLN A 214 -2.11 -2.22 12.30
CA GLN A 214 -3.57 -2.29 12.55
C GLN A 214 -4.37 -1.29 11.70
N TYR A 215 -3.74 -0.22 11.24
CA TYR A 215 -4.34 0.77 10.32
C TYR A 215 -3.91 0.55 8.85
N GLY A 216 -3.38 -0.61 8.51
CA GLY A 216 -2.92 -0.93 7.15
C GLY A 216 -1.61 -0.24 6.75
N LEU A 217 -0.87 0.37 7.69
CA LEU A 217 0.44 0.98 7.46
C LEU A 217 1.55 -0.02 7.75
N LEU A 218 2.05 -0.68 6.70
CA LEU A 218 3.14 -1.64 6.81
C LEU A 218 4.48 -0.92 6.75
N ILE A 219 5.24 -0.99 7.83
CA ILE A 219 6.54 -0.31 7.96
C ILE A 219 7.63 -1.34 7.72
N LYS A 220 8.28 -1.29 6.55
CA LYS A 220 9.34 -2.24 6.14
C LYS A 220 10.67 -1.97 6.86
N GLY A 221 10.90 -0.77 7.40
CA GLY A 221 12.14 -0.42 8.11
C GLY A 221 11.95 0.71 9.11
N ILE A 222 12.63 0.58 10.24
CA ILE A 222 12.59 1.58 11.32
C ILE A 222 13.12 2.94 10.85
N ASP A 223 14.07 2.96 9.90
CA ASP A 223 14.63 4.18 9.32
C ASP A 223 13.53 5.00 8.64
N ALA A 224 12.57 4.37 7.93
CA ALA A 224 11.45 5.05 7.31
C ALA A 224 10.56 5.74 8.35
N LEU A 225 10.25 5.06 9.46
CA LEU A 225 9.45 5.64 10.54
C LEU A 225 10.17 6.82 11.20
N GLN A 226 11.47 6.71 11.46
CA GLN A 226 12.25 7.80 12.04
C GLN A 226 12.39 8.99 11.08
N ASN A 227 12.64 8.74 9.79
CA ASN A 227 12.78 9.78 8.77
C ASN A 227 11.46 10.50 8.50
N SER A 228 10.31 9.83 8.68
CA SER A 228 9.00 10.45 8.51
C SER A 228 8.81 11.68 9.40
N TYR A 229 9.39 11.70 10.58
CA TYR A 229 9.36 12.86 11.49
C TYR A 229 10.06 14.09 10.89
N ASN A 230 11.11 13.90 10.11
CA ASN A 230 11.90 15.00 9.51
C ASN A 230 11.34 15.43 8.15
N THR A 231 10.35 14.70 7.61
CA THR A 231 9.74 14.98 6.30
C THR A 231 9.09 16.36 6.30
N ASN A 232 9.44 17.17 5.30
CA ASN A 232 8.86 18.49 5.10
C ASN A 232 8.21 18.66 3.72
N THR A 233 8.45 17.70 2.83
CA THR A 233 7.94 17.73 1.45
C THR A 233 7.33 16.39 1.10
N LEU A 234 6.08 16.41 0.65
CA LEU A 234 5.31 15.24 0.22
C LEU A 234 5.17 15.28 -1.30
N VAL A 235 5.73 14.31 -1.98
CA VAL A 235 5.60 14.13 -3.43
C VAL A 235 4.60 13.01 -3.67
N LEU A 236 3.55 13.29 -4.43
CA LEU A 236 2.45 12.37 -4.71
C LEU A 236 2.43 12.04 -6.20
N ASP A 237 2.50 10.78 -6.56
CA ASP A 237 2.13 10.38 -7.91
C ASP A 237 0.64 10.61 -8.15
N LYS A 238 0.24 10.81 -9.40
CA LYS A 238 -1.18 10.97 -9.75
C LYS A 238 -1.88 9.62 -9.83
N THR A 239 -1.40 8.76 -10.74
CA THR A 239 -2.10 7.53 -11.16
C THR A 239 -1.99 6.43 -10.09
N GLY A 240 -3.14 5.87 -9.70
CA GLY A 240 -3.14 4.83 -8.65
C GLY A 240 -2.91 5.36 -7.23
N THR A 241 -2.51 6.62 -7.07
CA THR A 241 -2.23 7.28 -5.78
C THR A 241 -3.30 8.32 -5.45
N LEU A 242 -3.31 9.47 -6.12
CA LEU A 242 -4.39 10.46 -5.99
C LEU A 242 -5.69 9.97 -6.62
N THR A 243 -5.55 9.17 -7.67
CA THR A 243 -6.64 8.54 -8.41
C THR A 243 -6.75 7.05 -8.08
N VAL A 244 -7.84 6.43 -8.50
CA VAL A 244 -8.08 4.99 -8.28
C VAL A 244 -7.12 4.11 -9.09
N GLY A 245 -6.59 4.64 -10.22
CA GLY A 245 -5.70 3.92 -11.12
C GLY A 245 -6.45 3.09 -12.18
N THR A 246 -7.77 3.12 -12.15
CA THR A 246 -8.62 2.48 -13.17
C THR A 246 -9.47 3.53 -13.87
N PRO A 247 -9.37 3.64 -15.21
CA PRO A 247 -10.21 4.55 -15.96
C PRO A 247 -11.68 4.17 -15.79
N SER A 248 -12.56 5.17 -15.74
CA SER A 248 -14.00 4.98 -15.73
C SER A 248 -14.63 5.85 -16.79
N ILE A 249 -15.73 5.38 -17.40
CA ILE A 249 -16.49 6.16 -18.37
C ILE A 249 -17.10 7.35 -17.65
N THR A 250 -16.87 8.55 -18.19
CA THR A 250 -17.45 9.81 -17.70
C THR A 250 -18.55 10.32 -18.61
N ASN A 251 -18.44 10.04 -19.91
CA ASN A 251 -19.43 10.47 -20.89
C ASN A 251 -19.35 9.54 -22.11
N ILE A 252 -20.48 9.37 -22.80
CA ILE A 252 -20.58 8.70 -24.10
C ILE A 252 -21.25 9.69 -25.04
N LYS A 253 -20.61 10.02 -26.14
CA LYS A 253 -21.16 10.92 -27.14
C LYS A 253 -21.50 10.14 -28.41
N SER A 254 -22.75 10.15 -28.79
CA SER A 254 -23.25 9.57 -30.05
C SER A 254 -23.44 10.64 -31.11
N ILE A 255 -23.07 10.33 -32.35
CA ILE A 255 -23.26 11.20 -33.51
C ILE A 255 -24.46 10.69 -34.35
N SER A 256 -24.50 9.38 -34.60
CA SER A 256 -25.46 8.81 -35.58
C SER A 256 -26.29 7.67 -34.98
N SER A 257 -26.06 7.27 -33.73
CA SER A 257 -26.76 6.14 -33.10
C SER A 257 -27.12 6.45 -31.65
N ASP A 258 -27.78 5.53 -30.95
CA ASP A 258 -28.01 5.60 -29.51
C ASP A 258 -26.68 5.37 -28.76
N GLU A 259 -26.48 6.05 -27.62
CA GLU A 259 -25.32 5.90 -26.75
C GLU A 259 -25.12 4.45 -26.29
N ASN A 260 -26.21 3.74 -26.00
CA ASN A 260 -26.18 2.34 -25.62
C ASN A 260 -25.63 1.44 -26.77
N ASN A 261 -25.95 1.74 -28.01
CA ASN A 261 -25.41 1.02 -29.15
C ASN A 261 -23.90 1.21 -29.31
N ILE A 262 -23.37 2.42 -29.04
CA ILE A 262 -21.93 2.68 -29.04
C ILE A 262 -21.24 1.86 -27.93
N LEU A 263 -21.84 1.81 -26.75
CA LEU A 263 -21.29 1.05 -25.64
C LEU A 263 -21.31 -0.46 -25.91
N ALA A 264 -22.40 -0.97 -26.52
CA ALA A 264 -22.49 -2.37 -26.89
C ALA A 264 -21.46 -2.77 -27.96
N ILE A 265 -21.27 -1.95 -29.01
CA ILE A 265 -20.24 -2.16 -30.04
C ILE A 265 -18.84 -2.16 -29.38
N ALA A 266 -18.56 -1.16 -28.55
CA ALA A 266 -17.30 -1.01 -27.87
C ALA A 266 -16.99 -2.20 -26.94
N ALA A 267 -17.95 -2.60 -26.11
CA ALA A 267 -17.81 -3.74 -25.21
C ALA A 267 -17.61 -5.06 -25.95
N SER A 268 -18.29 -5.22 -27.10
CA SER A 268 -18.17 -6.42 -27.93
C SER A 268 -16.79 -6.53 -28.57
N LEU A 269 -16.24 -5.43 -29.09
CA LEU A 269 -14.89 -5.40 -29.65
C LEU A 269 -13.83 -5.63 -28.55
N GLU A 270 -14.02 -5.06 -27.39
CA GLU A 270 -13.07 -5.14 -26.26
C GLU A 270 -13.23 -6.42 -25.40
N SER A 271 -14.20 -7.29 -25.73
CA SER A 271 -14.57 -8.47 -24.92
C SER A 271 -13.41 -9.44 -24.65
N ALA A 272 -12.44 -9.52 -25.57
CA ALA A 272 -11.26 -10.39 -25.47
C ALA A 272 -10.01 -9.63 -24.97
N SER A 273 -10.10 -8.33 -24.71
CA SER A 273 -8.97 -7.49 -24.30
C SER A 273 -8.83 -7.45 -22.77
N THR A 274 -7.59 -7.55 -22.28
CA THR A 274 -7.27 -7.40 -20.85
C THR A 274 -6.90 -5.95 -20.48
N HIS A 275 -6.94 -5.03 -21.44
CA HIS A 275 -6.55 -3.64 -21.24
C HIS A 275 -7.47 -2.94 -20.22
N PRO A 276 -6.97 -2.03 -19.35
CA PRO A 276 -7.78 -1.31 -18.36
C PRO A 276 -9.01 -0.59 -18.97
N ILE A 277 -8.84 -0.02 -20.17
CA ILE A 277 -9.94 0.60 -20.95
C ILE A 277 -11.03 -0.43 -21.27
N ALA A 278 -10.65 -1.61 -21.76
CA ALA A 278 -11.56 -2.69 -22.07
C ALA A 278 -12.38 -3.14 -20.87
N LYS A 279 -11.70 -3.28 -19.71
CA LYS A 279 -12.38 -3.64 -18.44
C LYS A 279 -13.42 -2.59 -18.05
N ALA A 280 -13.08 -1.31 -18.16
CA ALA A 280 -14.00 -0.23 -17.82
C ALA A 280 -15.21 -0.18 -18.76
N ILE A 281 -15.02 -0.39 -20.07
CA ILE A 281 -16.09 -0.45 -21.08
C ILE A 281 -16.99 -1.67 -20.81
N SER A 282 -16.39 -2.84 -20.58
CA SER A 282 -17.13 -4.06 -20.28
C SER A 282 -17.95 -3.95 -18.99
N GLN A 283 -17.37 -3.35 -17.93
CA GLN A 283 -18.08 -3.15 -16.67
C GLN A 283 -19.26 -2.20 -16.82
N ALA A 284 -19.12 -1.11 -17.56
CA ALA A 284 -20.21 -0.18 -17.82
C ALA A 284 -21.32 -0.82 -18.68
N HIS A 285 -20.95 -1.72 -19.59
CA HIS A 285 -21.92 -2.47 -20.38
C HIS A 285 -22.73 -3.48 -19.54
N LEU A 286 -22.11 -4.12 -18.55
CA LEU A 286 -22.81 -5.06 -17.64
C LEU A 286 -23.94 -4.38 -16.83
N GLU A 287 -23.86 -3.08 -16.62
CA GLU A 287 -24.94 -2.30 -15.98
C GLU A 287 -26.11 -2.03 -16.93
N ASN A 288 -25.91 -2.22 -18.24
CA ASN A 288 -26.92 -2.11 -19.29
C ASN A 288 -27.36 -3.50 -19.74
N THR A 289 -28.66 -3.68 -20.00
CA THR A 289 -29.27 -4.97 -20.35
C THR A 289 -29.13 -5.40 -21.82
N GLU A 290 -28.28 -4.77 -22.61
CA GLU A 290 -28.07 -5.09 -24.01
C GLU A 290 -27.15 -6.30 -24.20
N GLU A 291 -27.44 -7.14 -25.20
CA GLU A 291 -26.64 -8.30 -25.58
C GLU A 291 -25.37 -7.85 -26.34
N LEU A 292 -24.24 -8.54 -26.09
CA LEU A 292 -23.01 -8.33 -26.84
C LEU A 292 -23.18 -8.75 -28.30
N ILE A 293 -22.62 -7.97 -29.21
CA ILE A 293 -22.62 -8.23 -30.65
C ILE A 293 -21.49 -9.25 -30.94
N SER A 294 -21.82 -10.33 -31.63
CA SER A 294 -20.82 -11.33 -32.02
C SER A 294 -20.15 -10.92 -33.34
N PHE A 295 -18.86 -10.52 -33.28
CA PHE A 295 -18.06 -10.23 -34.45
C PHE A 295 -17.49 -11.51 -35.05
N ASP A 296 -17.43 -11.59 -36.40
CA ASP A 296 -16.86 -12.73 -37.13
C ASP A 296 -15.34 -12.85 -36.88
N ARG A 297 -14.69 -11.71 -36.77
CA ARG A 297 -13.24 -11.59 -36.54
C ARG A 297 -12.91 -10.27 -35.83
N ILE A 298 -11.97 -10.32 -34.89
CA ILE A 298 -11.42 -9.13 -34.22
C ILE A 298 -9.89 -9.14 -34.39
N GLU A 299 -9.33 -8.00 -34.78
CA GLU A 299 -7.90 -7.79 -34.94
C GLU A 299 -7.42 -6.71 -33.99
N ASN A 300 -6.26 -6.94 -33.34
CA ASN A 300 -5.63 -5.94 -32.48
C ASN A 300 -4.56 -5.18 -33.29
N ILE A 301 -4.72 -3.86 -33.39
CA ILE A 301 -3.75 -2.96 -33.99
C ILE A 301 -2.91 -2.36 -32.86
N GLY A 302 -1.68 -2.87 -32.71
CA GLY A 302 -0.81 -2.54 -31.57
C GLY A 302 -0.64 -1.04 -31.34
N GLY A 303 -1.00 -0.59 -30.12
CA GLY A 303 -0.91 0.82 -29.72
C GLY A 303 -1.97 1.76 -30.28
N MET A 304 -2.91 1.25 -31.12
CA MET A 304 -3.96 2.06 -31.74
C MET A 304 -5.36 1.68 -31.32
N GLY A 305 -5.68 0.36 -31.23
CA GLY A 305 -7.01 -0.11 -30.86
C GLY A 305 -7.36 -1.45 -31.48
N LEU A 306 -8.67 -1.72 -31.65
CA LEU A 306 -9.21 -2.98 -32.18
C LEU A 306 -10.07 -2.70 -33.42
N VAL A 307 -10.05 -3.65 -34.34
CA VAL A 307 -10.89 -3.67 -35.55
C VAL A 307 -11.68 -4.98 -35.60
N GLY A 308 -12.99 -4.89 -35.73
CA GLY A 308 -13.87 -6.04 -35.84
C GLY A 308 -14.63 -6.05 -37.14
N TYR A 309 -14.97 -7.25 -37.65
CA TYR A 309 -15.71 -7.45 -38.86
C TYR A 309 -17.03 -8.15 -38.55
N LEU A 310 -18.13 -7.61 -39.06
CA LEU A 310 -19.47 -8.15 -38.92
C LEU A 310 -20.26 -7.91 -40.24
N ASP A 311 -20.79 -8.93 -40.85
CA ASP A 311 -21.58 -8.86 -42.09
C ASP A 311 -20.86 -8.07 -43.21
N ASN A 312 -19.58 -8.31 -43.43
CA ASN A 312 -18.72 -7.59 -44.38
C ASN A 312 -18.55 -6.06 -44.08
N GLN A 313 -18.93 -5.62 -42.90
CA GLN A 313 -18.70 -4.25 -42.43
C GLN A 313 -17.57 -4.22 -41.39
N GLU A 314 -16.73 -3.23 -41.52
CA GLU A 314 -15.64 -2.98 -40.60
C GLU A 314 -16.11 -2.06 -39.46
N TYR A 315 -15.76 -2.40 -38.22
CA TYR A 315 -15.96 -1.58 -37.03
C TYR A 315 -14.59 -1.38 -36.37
N ALA A 316 -14.35 -0.19 -35.90
CA ALA A 316 -13.07 0.09 -35.17
C ALA A 316 -13.34 0.80 -33.84
N ILE A 317 -12.52 0.46 -32.83
CA ILE A 317 -12.44 1.15 -31.57
C ILE A 317 -10.99 1.48 -31.25
N GLY A 318 -10.68 2.74 -30.94
CA GLY A 318 -9.30 3.12 -30.63
C GLY A 318 -9.06 4.62 -30.54
N ASN A 319 -7.78 4.97 -30.64
CA ASN A 319 -7.32 6.34 -30.57
C ASN A 319 -7.46 7.08 -31.92
N GLN A 320 -7.15 8.39 -31.93
CA GLN A 320 -7.23 9.20 -33.14
C GLN A 320 -6.33 8.67 -34.27
N PRO A 321 -5.10 8.19 -34.08
CA PRO A 321 -4.29 7.59 -35.15
C PRO A 321 -4.96 6.40 -35.84
N LEU A 322 -5.70 5.54 -35.11
CA LEU A 322 -6.48 4.46 -35.73
C LEU A 322 -7.58 5.00 -36.63
N MET A 323 -8.27 6.05 -36.19
CA MET A 323 -9.33 6.68 -36.98
C MET A 323 -8.77 7.29 -38.29
N GLU A 324 -7.59 7.92 -38.22
CA GLU A 324 -6.89 8.46 -39.38
C GLU A 324 -6.45 7.36 -40.37
N GLU A 325 -5.96 6.23 -39.88
CA GLU A 325 -5.59 5.06 -40.70
C GLU A 325 -6.82 4.44 -41.41
N LYS A 326 -8.00 4.56 -40.80
CA LYS A 326 -9.27 4.07 -41.35
C LYS A 326 -10.03 5.13 -42.17
N ASP A 327 -9.42 6.24 -42.52
CA ASP A 327 -10.05 7.35 -43.23
C ASP A 327 -11.31 7.91 -42.53
N VAL A 328 -11.37 7.81 -41.19
CA VAL A 328 -12.46 8.34 -40.36
C VAL A 328 -12.16 9.78 -39.97
N PHE A 329 -12.95 10.72 -40.42
CA PHE A 329 -12.76 12.15 -40.19
C PHE A 329 -13.26 12.60 -38.81
N VAL A 330 -12.37 12.54 -37.79
CA VAL A 330 -12.63 13.05 -36.44
C VAL A 330 -12.61 14.60 -36.43
N SER A 331 -11.93 15.23 -37.40
CA SER A 331 -11.73 16.69 -37.51
C SER A 331 -13.04 17.49 -37.61
N ASN A 332 -14.14 16.90 -38.04
CA ASN A 332 -15.45 17.56 -38.12
C ASN A 332 -16.04 17.90 -36.74
N HIS A 333 -15.51 17.29 -35.65
CA HIS A 333 -15.97 17.44 -34.27
C HIS A 333 -14.88 18.06 -33.37
N ILE A 334 -13.85 18.66 -33.94
CA ILE A 334 -12.69 19.20 -33.19
C ILE A 334 -13.11 20.21 -32.12
N GLU A 335 -14.07 21.09 -32.42
CA GLU A 335 -14.51 22.12 -31.46
C GLU A 335 -15.09 21.51 -30.17
N GLU A 336 -15.79 20.38 -30.28
CA GLU A 336 -16.33 19.65 -29.12
C GLU A 336 -15.23 18.81 -28.41
N LEU A 337 -14.20 18.40 -29.15
CA LEU A 337 -13.16 17.48 -28.66
C LEU A 337 -11.96 18.18 -28.04
N VAL A 338 -11.68 19.45 -28.35
CA VAL A 338 -10.48 20.17 -27.88
C VAL A 338 -10.40 20.15 -26.35
N ASP A 339 -11.48 20.52 -25.65
CA ASP A 339 -11.52 20.56 -24.20
C ASP A 339 -11.50 19.15 -23.60
N VAL A 340 -12.14 18.18 -24.26
CA VAL A 340 -12.23 16.79 -23.81
C VAL A 340 -10.89 16.06 -23.95
N LEU A 341 -10.22 16.21 -25.09
CA LEU A 341 -8.91 15.62 -25.37
C LEU A 341 -7.80 16.18 -24.46
N SER A 342 -7.99 17.39 -23.93
CA SER A 342 -7.05 18.00 -22.98
C SER A 342 -7.18 17.42 -21.56
N THR A 343 -8.34 16.88 -21.19
CA THR A 343 -8.66 16.49 -19.80
C THR A 343 -9.02 15.02 -19.61
N SER A 344 -9.28 14.28 -20.71
CA SER A 344 -9.81 12.92 -20.71
C SER A 344 -9.07 12.02 -21.72
N THR A 345 -9.08 10.73 -21.46
CA THR A 345 -8.76 9.74 -22.49
C THR A 345 -10.01 9.55 -23.33
N VAL A 346 -9.90 9.71 -24.64
CA VAL A 346 -11.01 9.54 -25.60
C VAL A 346 -10.77 8.29 -26.44
N VAL A 347 -11.78 7.44 -26.50
CA VAL A 347 -11.80 6.26 -27.35
C VAL A 347 -12.89 6.42 -28.38
N PHE A 348 -12.50 6.45 -29.66
CA PHE A 348 -13.41 6.62 -30.78
C PHE A 348 -13.98 5.30 -31.23
N VAL A 349 -15.24 5.30 -31.70
CA VAL A 349 -15.92 4.14 -32.26
C VAL A 349 -16.41 4.49 -33.66
N SER A 350 -16.05 3.67 -34.65
CA SER A 350 -16.44 3.89 -36.06
C SER A 350 -17.02 2.64 -36.72
N LYS A 351 -17.72 2.87 -37.83
CA LYS A 351 -18.23 1.85 -38.73
C LYS A 351 -17.81 2.22 -40.16
N GLY A 352 -16.94 1.41 -40.78
CA GLY A 352 -16.28 1.80 -42.00
C GLY A 352 -15.50 3.12 -41.79
N ASN A 353 -15.76 4.09 -42.66
CA ASN A 353 -15.21 5.43 -42.59
C ASN A 353 -16.09 6.47 -41.86
N GLU A 354 -17.17 6.03 -41.23
CA GLU A 354 -18.10 6.89 -40.49
C GLU A 354 -17.81 6.82 -38.99
N LEU A 355 -17.63 7.99 -38.33
CA LEU A 355 -17.50 8.10 -36.88
C LEU A 355 -18.90 7.94 -36.26
N LEU A 356 -19.11 6.91 -35.46
CA LEU A 356 -20.34 6.70 -34.72
C LEU A 356 -20.42 7.56 -33.46
N GLY A 357 -19.30 7.76 -32.82
CA GLY A 357 -19.17 8.54 -31.59
C GLY A 357 -17.88 8.27 -30.86
N TRP A 358 -17.83 8.70 -29.59
CA TRP A 358 -16.67 8.48 -28.72
C TRP A 358 -17.07 8.26 -27.26
N ILE A 359 -16.18 7.61 -26.53
CA ILE A 359 -16.30 7.34 -25.10
C ILE A 359 -15.22 8.14 -24.38
N GLU A 360 -15.63 9.00 -23.45
CA GLU A 360 -14.73 9.78 -22.60
C GLU A 360 -14.47 9.03 -21.30
N MET A 361 -13.20 8.91 -20.97
CA MET A 361 -12.77 8.17 -19.80
C MET A 361 -11.83 9.04 -18.94
N LYS A 362 -12.03 8.98 -17.64
CA LYS A 362 -11.16 9.62 -16.65
C LYS A 362 -10.81 8.65 -15.55
N ASP A 363 -9.61 8.79 -15.03
CA ASP A 363 -9.24 8.15 -13.78
C ASP A 363 -9.78 9.00 -12.62
N LYS A 364 -10.71 8.44 -11.87
CA LYS A 364 -11.41 9.15 -10.79
C LYS A 364 -10.48 9.40 -9.60
N LEU A 365 -10.54 10.59 -9.02
CA LEU A 365 -9.90 10.88 -7.74
C LEU A 365 -10.48 9.95 -6.65
N ARG A 366 -9.60 9.47 -5.76
CA ARG A 366 -10.06 8.75 -4.57
C ARG A 366 -10.87 9.69 -3.68
N GLY A 367 -11.95 9.21 -3.09
CA GLY A 367 -12.82 10.02 -2.23
C GLY A 367 -12.10 10.66 -1.04
N THR A 368 -10.98 10.08 -0.61
CA THR A 368 -10.16 10.55 0.52
C THR A 368 -9.06 11.53 0.13
N THR A 369 -8.79 11.74 -1.17
CA THR A 369 -7.66 12.55 -1.66
C THR A 369 -7.66 13.96 -1.11
N ASN A 370 -8.79 14.69 -1.22
CA ASN A 370 -8.87 16.07 -0.76
C ASN A 370 -8.64 16.21 0.75
N LEU A 371 -9.17 15.26 1.53
CA LEU A 371 -8.97 15.23 2.98
C LEU A 371 -7.50 14.95 3.33
N ALA A 372 -6.87 14.02 2.64
CA ALA A 372 -5.46 13.67 2.86
C ALA A 372 -4.53 14.86 2.56
N ILE A 373 -4.76 15.56 1.44
CA ILE A 373 -3.98 16.75 1.07
C ILE A 373 -4.18 17.90 2.07
N SER A 374 -5.43 18.12 2.53
CA SER A 374 -5.71 19.13 3.56
C SER A 374 -4.94 18.84 4.84
N LYS A 375 -5.00 17.59 5.34
CA LYS A 375 -4.27 17.17 6.54
C LYS A 375 -2.76 17.28 6.37
N ALA A 376 -2.22 16.92 5.21
CA ALA A 376 -0.79 17.07 4.95
C ALA A 376 -0.33 18.54 5.04
N LYS A 377 -1.14 19.47 4.52
CA LYS A 377 -0.88 20.90 4.63
C LYS A 377 -1.01 21.44 6.06
N GLU A 378 -2.00 20.97 6.81
CA GLU A 378 -2.16 21.30 8.23
C GLU A 378 -0.94 20.86 9.06
N LEU A 379 -0.29 19.76 8.69
CA LEU A 379 0.97 19.30 9.26
C LEU A 379 2.19 20.11 8.79
N GLY A 380 2.00 21.12 7.94
CA GLY A 380 3.08 21.99 7.43
C GLY A 380 3.87 21.40 6.27
N LEU A 381 3.40 20.28 5.68
CA LEU A 381 4.09 19.64 4.54
C LEU A 381 3.88 20.44 3.25
N LYS A 382 4.93 20.57 2.46
CA LYS A 382 4.84 21.05 1.08
C LYS A 382 4.39 19.91 0.20
N VAL A 383 3.20 20.02 -0.39
CA VAL A 383 2.63 18.97 -1.25
C VAL A 383 2.91 19.28 -2.70
N ILE A 384 3.48 18.32 -3.42
CA ILE A 384 3.84 18.40 -4.85
C ILE A 384 3.22 17.19 -5.56
N MET A 385 2.52 17.42 -6.67
CA MET A 385 2.05 16.35 -7.54
C MET A 385 3.06 16.08 -8.66
N LEU A 386 3.34 14.80 -8.91
CA LEU A 386 4.24 14.34 -9.96
C LEU A 386 3.46 13.43 -10.91
N THR A 387 3.53 13.69 -12.22
CA THR A 387 2.76 12.92 -13.21
C THR A 387 3.43 12.86 -14.57
N GLY A 388 3.20 11.77 -15.30
CA GLY A 388 3.55 11.63 -16.71
C GLY A 388 2.56 12.29 -17.67
N ASP A 389 1.43 12.80 -17.18
CA ASP A 389 0.42 13.45 -18.01
C ASP A 389 0.89 14.79 -18.57
N ARG A 390 0.12 15.29 -19.54
CA ARG A 390 0.32 16.65 -20.11
C ARG A 390 0.08 17.73 -19.05
N ALA A 391 0.75 18.86 -19.23
CA ALA A 391 0.69 19.97 -18.28
C ALA A 391 -0.75 20.49 -18.02
N GLU A 392 -1.61 20.49 -19.04
CA GLU A 392 -3.01 20.96 -18.95
C GLU A 392 -3.84 20.04 -18.04
N THR A 393 -3.71 18.72 -18.20
CA THR A 393 -4.39 17.72 -17.35
C THR A 393 -3.89 17.83 -15.92
N ALA A 394 -2.58 17.93 -15.72
CA ALA A 394 -1.96 18.09 -14.42
C ALA A 394 -2.44 19.36 -13.71
N LEU A 395 -2.53 20.48 -14.43
CA LEU A 395 -3.04 21.76 -13.93
C LEU A 395 -4.50 21.64 -13.45
N THR A 396 -5.35 20.97 -14.22
CA THR A 396 -6.76 20.77 -13.89
C THR A 396 -6.90 19.97 -12.60
N ILE A 397 -6.23 18.83 -12.51
CA ILE A 397 -6.27 17.97 -11.32
C ILE A 397 -5.65 18.68 -10.11
N SER A 398 -4.52 19.39 -10.27
CA SER A 398 -3.88 20.11 -9.18
C SER A 398 -4.78 21.17 -8.56
N LYS A 399 -5.57 21.87 -9.38
CA LYS A 399 -6.58 22.84 -8.91
C LYS A 399 -7.73 22.14 -8.16
N GLU A 400 -8.22 21.00 -8.68
CA GLU A 400 -9.31 20.23 -8.09
C GLU A 400 -8.96 19.71 -6.69
N VAL A 401 -7.71 19.21 -6.53
CA VAL A 401 -7.22 18.71 -5.24
C VAL A 401 -6.54 19.78 -4.38
N GLY A 402 -6.42 21.01 -4.90
CA GLY A 402 -5.85 22.15 -4.19
C GLY A 402 -4.32 22.10 -4.06
N ILE A 403 -3.59 21.37 -4.87
CA ILE A 403 -2.12 21.35 -4.90
C ILE A 403 -1.61 22.53 -5.71
N SER A 404 -0.71 23.34 -5.15
CA SER A 404 -0.19 24.55 -5.81
C SER A 404 1.04 24.30 -6.68
N ARG A 405 1.77 23.20 -6.46
CA ARG A 405 2.97 22.84 -7.22
C ARG A 405 2.84 21.45 -7.83
N PHE A 406 3.05 21.34 -9.11
CA PHE A 406 3.09 20.06 -9.81
C PHE A 406 4.23 20.04 -10.84
N GLU A 407 4.64 18.83 -11.21
CA GLU A 407 5.58 18.57 -12.32
C GLU A 407 4.89 17.58 -13.26
N ALA A 408 4.76 17.95 -14.52
CA ALA A 408 4.06 17.19 -15.55
C ALA A 408 5.03 16.62 -16.59
N GLU A 409 4.57 15.69 -17.43
CA GLU A 409 5.34 15.06 -18.52
C GLU A 409 6.61 14.35 -18.04
N VAL A 410 6.63 13.91 -16.77
CA VAL A 410 7.78 13.26 -16.15
C VAL A 410 7.80 11.79 -16.51
N LYS A 411 8.84 11.34 -17.20
CA LYS A 411 9.06 9.92 -17.49
C LYS A 411 9.38 9.14 -16.19
N PRO A 412 9.17 7.80 -16.16
CA PRO A 412 9.45 7.00 -14.96
C PRO A 412 10.84 7.25 -14.37
N ASP A 413 11.90 7.25 -15.20
CA ASP A 413 13.27 7.51 -14.73
C ASP A 413 13.45 8.95 -14.20
N GLY A 414 12.74 9.92 -14.77
CA GLY A 414 12.78 11.33 -14.35
C GLY A 414 12.16 11.58 -12.99
N LYS A 415 11.28 10.69 -12.49
CA LYS A 415 10.67 10.82 -11.16
C LYS A 415 11.72 10.70 -10.05
N ALA A 416 12.64 9.76 -10.17
CA ALA A 416 13.75 9.60 -9.22
C ALA A 416 14.71 10.80 -9.25
N GLU A 417 14.99 11.36 -10.42
CA GLU A 417 15.82 12.56 -10.56
C GLU A 417 15.16 13.79 -9.91
N PHE A 418 13.84 13.93 -10.06
CA PHE A 418 13.10 15.01 -9.43
C PHE A 418 13.16 14.93 -7.90
N VAL A 419 12.99 13.74 -7.32
CA VAL A 419 13.14 13.53 -5.87
C VAL A 419 14.55 13.90 -5.41
N LYS A 420 15.60 13.42 -6.09
CA LYS A 420 17.00 13.78 -5.80
C LYS A 420 17.25 15.29 -5.86
N LYS A 421 16.67 15.96 -6.85
CA LYS A 421 16.78 17.43 -6.99
C LYS A 421 16.19 18.13 -5.74
N LEU A 422 15.00 17.73 -5.29
CA LEU A 422 14.40 18.30 -4.08
C LEU A 422 15.27 18.06 -2.83
N GLN A 423 15.86 16.87 -2.71
CA GLN A 423 16.78 16.54 -1.61
C GLN A 423 18.05 17.40 -1.65
N THR A 424 18.62 17.65 -2.83
CA THR A 424 19.78 18.56 -2.98
C THR A 424 19.44 20.02 -2.66
N GLU A 425 18.17 20.42 -2.82
CA GLU A 425 17.63 21.72 -2.41
C GLU A 425 17.38 21.80 -0.89
N GLY A 426 17.65 20.73 -0.15
CA GLY A 426 17.51 20.67 1.31
C GLY A 426 16.14 20.19 1.79
N ALA A 427 15.31 19.61 0.91
CA ALA A 427 14.06 19.00 1.33
C ALA A 427 14.30 17.59 1.88
N SER A 428 13.54 17.23 2.93
CA SER A 428 13.35 15.83 3.34
C SER A 428 12.04 15.34 2.71
N VAL A 429 12.15 14.40 1.78
CA VAL A 429 11.10 14.03 0.84
C VAL A 429 10.45 12.71 1.23
N ALA A 430 9.13 12.71 1.43
CA ALA A 430 8.32 11.50 1.33
C ALA A 430 7.71 11.39 -0.07
N MET A 431 7.89 10.25 -0.73
CA MET A 431 7.26 9.93 -2.02
C MET A 431 6.16 8.89 -1.81
N ILE A 432 4.97 9.16 -2.36
CA ILE A 432 3.86 8.21 -2.39
C ILE A 432 3.54 7.86 -3.84
N GLY A 433 3.49 6.58 -4.16
CA GLY A 433 3.22 6.05 -5.49
C GLY A 433 2.61 4.65 -5.48
N ASP A 434 2.24 4.13 -6.67
CA ASP A 434 1.67 2.79 -6.84
C ASP A 434 2.73 1.67 -6.91
N GLY A 435 4.00 2.04 -7.00
CA GLY A 435 5.15 1.14 -7.01
C GLY A 435 5.53 0.57 -8.37
N ILE A 436 4.68 0.58 -9.38
CA ILE A 436 5.01 0.03 -10.71
C ILE A 436 5.94 0.97 -11.46
N ASN A 437 5.52 2.23 -11.60
CA ASN A 437 6.25 3.25 -12.34
C ASN A 437 7.12 4.13 -11.43
N ASP A 438 6.96 3.99 -10.13
CA ASP A 438 7.54 4.86 -9.10
C ASP A 438 8.61 4.18 -8.25
N ALA A 439 8.90 2.89 -8.46
CA ALA A 439 9.81 2.10 -7.63
C ALA A 439 11.17 2.81 -7.42
N ALA A 440 11.76 3.35 -8.48
CA ALA A 440 13.03 4.09 -8.38
C ALA A 440 12.90 5.39 -7.56
N ALA A 441 11.78 6.11 -7.68
CA ALA A 441 11.52 7.34 -6.92
C ALA A 441 11.23 7.04 -5.45
N LEU A 442 10.47 5.98 -5.17
CA LEU A 442 10.20 5.48 -3.81
C LEU A 442 11.49 5.07 -3.10
N ALA A 443 12.38 4.34 -3.79
CA ALA A 443 13.65 3.87 -3.23
C ALA A 443 14.65 5.01 -2.94
N VAL A 444 14.59 6.10 -3.67
CA VAL A 444 15.49 7.25 -3.52
C VAL A 444 14.99 8.25 -2.47
N ALA A 445 13.69 8.31 -2.23
CA ALA A 445 13.10 9.21 -1.25
C ALA A 445 13.58 8.90 0.19
N ASP A 446 13.58 9.91 1.08
CA ASP A 446 13.89 9.70 2.50
C ASP A 446 12.85 8.80 3.17
N VAL A 447 11.61 8.84 2.66
CA VAL A 447 10.51 7.92 3.00
C VAL A 447 9.76 7.56 1.73
N GLY A 448 9.82 6.30 1.31
CA GLY A 448 8.99 5.76 0.22
C GLY A 448 7.73 5.12 0.79
N ILE A 449 6.57 5.47 0.24
CA ILE A 449 5.27 4.94 0.64
C ILE A 449 4.59 4.37 -0.61
N ALA A 450 4.47 3.04 -0.67
CA ALA A 450 3.74 2.36 -1.74
C ALA A 450 2.27 2.17 -1.35
N MET A 451 1.37 2.42 -2.31
CA MET A 451 -0.07 2.19 -2.11
C MET A 451 -0.36 0.70 -2.14
N GLY A 452 -1.16 0.19 -1.18
CA GLY A 452 -1.44 -1.24 -1.02
C GLY A 452 -2.20 -1.92 -2.17
N ALA A 453 -2.73 -1.13 -3.13
CA ALA A 453 -3.26 -1.63 -4.41
C ALA A 453 -2.18 -1.74 -5.50
N GLY A 454 -0.93 -1.36 -5.17
CA GLY A 454 0.23 -1.48 -6.05
C GLY A 454 0.65 -2.93 -6.26
N SER A 455 1.40 -3.17 -7.33
CA SER A 455 1.91 -4.50 -7.65
C SER A 455 2.86 -5.05 -6.59
N ASP A 456 3.10 -6.36 -6.61
CA ASP A 456 4.10 -7.05 -5.77
C ASP A 456 5.50 -6.40 -5.83
N ILE A 457 5.81 -5.68 -6.93
CA ILE A 457 7.08 -4.94 -7.13
C ILE A 457 7.27 -3.80 -6.10
N ALA A 458 6.19 -3.20 -5.61
CA ALA A 458 6.28 -2.14 -4.61
C ALA A 458 6.52 -2.68 -3.18
N LEU A 459 6.30 -3.98 -2.99
CA LEU A 459 6.50 -4.67 -1.72
C LEU A 459 7.90 -5.29 -1.60
N GLU A 460 8.64 -5.46 -2.72
CA GLU A 460 10.05 -5.83 -2.74
C GLU A 460 10.98 -4.62 -2.53
#